data_ff313b222f593b4789813f32e28004d4
#
_entry.id   ff313b222f593b4789813f32e28004d4
#
_cell.length_a   1.000
_cell.length_b   1.000
_cell.length_c   1.000
_cell.angle_alpha   90.00
_cell.angle_beta   90.00
_cell.angle_gamma   90.00
#
_symmetry.space_group_name_H-M   'P 1'
#
loop_
_entity.id
_entity.type
_entity.pdbx_description
1 polymer ?
#
loop_
_entity_poly.entity_id
_entity_poly.type
_entity_poly.pdbx_seq_one_letter_code
_entity_poly.pdbx_strand_id
1 'polypeptide(L)'
;LVGSEMCIRDRYISVIESLYHAGFANNVKVDVKLVDSETINQDNVKEKLGGFHAIVVPGGFGNRGIEGKIQTIKYARENKIPFLGICLGMQMAVVEYARDVLNIKDANSAEFDENTKNPLIHIMEEQKNVAKKGGTMRLGAYPCILKNGTLAKEIYNKEEISERHRHRFEYNNSYKKQLEEAGLICSGTSPDGSLVEIVEISKENHPYFIAGQFHPELKSRPNKPAPLFVGLIKAVSYTHL
;
A
#
# COMPACT_ATOMS: atom_id res chain seq x y z
N LEU A 1 -3.72 11.29 4.07
CA LEU A 1 -2.49 10.98 3.35
C LEU A 1 -1.29 11.18 4.27
N VAL A 2 -0.59 10.12 4.63
CA VAL A 2 0.56 10.16 5.55
C VAL A 2 1.84 9.88 4.76
N GLY A 3 2.70 10.89 4.65
CA GLY A 3 3.95 10.84 3.90
C GLY A 3 5.09 11.59 4.59
N SER A 4 6.31 11.49 4.07
CA SER A 4 7.53 12.03 4.72
C SER A 4 8.29 13.04 3.88
N GLU A 5 7.61 13.75 2.98
CA GLU A 5 8.27 14.67 2.05
C GLU A 5 8.05 16.13 2.44
N MET A 6 9.09 16.95 2.33
CA MET A 6 9.07 18.35 2.72
C MET A 6 8.10 19.22 1.90
N CYS A 7 7.81 18.82 0.64
CA CYS A 7 6.77 19.40 -0.22
C CYS A 7 5.68 18.36 -0.49
N ILE A 8 5.04 17.86 0.56
CA ILE A 8 4.08 16.74 0.52
C ILE A 8 3.00 16.97 -0.54
N ARG A 9 2.44 18.19 -0.63
CA ARG A 9 1.35 18.48 -1.56
C ARG A 9 1.75 18.31 -3.03
N ASP A 10 2.86 18.88 -3.43
CA ASP A 10 3.29 18.86 -4.83
C ASP A 10 3.70 17.45 -5.28
N ARG A 11 4.35 16.70 -4.39
CA ARG A 11 4.80 15.33 -4.69
C ARG A 11 3.65 14.34 -4.80
N TYR A 12 2.58 14.51 -4.04
CA TYR A 12 1.45 13.60 -3.98
C TYR A 12 0.19 14.15 -4.65
N ILE A 13 0.31 15.14 -5.55
CA ILE A 13 -0.84 15.77 -6.21
C ILE A 13 -1.72 14.73 -6.93
N SER A 14 -1.12 13.74 -7.62
CA SER A 14 -1.88 12.71 -8.31
C SER A 14 -2.67 11.80 -7.35
N VAL A 15 -2.15 11.56 -6.12
CA VAL A 15 -2.87 10.81 -5.09
C VAL A 15 -4.04 11.64 -4.56
N ILE A 16 -3.82 12.93 -4.30
CA ILE A 16 -4.85 13.86 -3.83
C ILE A 16 -5.98 13.98 -4.87
N GLU A 17 -5.63 14.19 -6.14
CA GLU A 17 -6.60 14.24 -7.24
C GLU A 17 -7.36 12.92 -7.38
N SER A 18 -6.70 11.77 -7.22
CA SER A 18 -7.35 10.45 -7.26
C SER A 18 -8.39 10.27 -6.15
N LEU A 19 -8.14 10.82 -4.96
CA LEU A 19 -9.11 10.85 -3.88
C LEU A 19 -10.33 11.71 -4.23
N TYR A 20 -10.12 12.88 -4.88
CA TYR A 20 -11.22 13.69 -5.36
C TYR A 20 -12.01 13.00 -6.48
N HIS A 21 -11.33 12.35 -7.44
CA HIS A 21 -12.00 11.57 -8.49
C HIS A 21 -12.88 10.46 -7.89
N ALA A 22 -12.38 9.78 -6.84
CA ALA A 22 -13.13 8.77 -6.12
C ALA A 22 -14.33 9.37 -5.35
N GLY A 23 -14.14 10.57 -4.78
CA GLY A 23 -15.23 11.33 -4.16
C GLY A 23 -16.36 11.62 -5.15
N PHE A 24 -16.01 12.09 -6.36
CA PHE A 24 -17.01 12.34 -7.42
C PHE A 24 -17.78 11.06 -7.80
N ALA A 25 -17.07 9.94 -7.94
CA ALA A 25 -17.69 8.65 -8.28
C ALA A 25 -18.63 8.12 -7.19
N ASN A 26 -18.43 8.51 -5.94
CA ASN A 26 -19.25 8.10 -4.79
C ASN A 26 -20.25 9.19 -4.36
N ASN A 27 -20.32 10.33 -5.06
CA ASN A 27 -21.17 11.49 -4.73
C ASN A 27 -20.92 12.04 -3.30
N VAL A 28 -19.64 12.05 -2.85
CA VAL A 28 -19.23 12.57 -1.55
C VAL A 28 -18.13 13.60 -1.69
N LYS A 29 -18.12 14.57 -0.78
CA LYS A 29 -17.01 15.51 -0.65
C LYS A 29 -15.88 14.87 0.16
N VAL A 30 -14.68 14.85 -0.39
CA VAL A 30 -13.48 14.38 0.27
C VAL A 30 -12.66 15.56 0.79
N ASP A 31 -12.31 15.54 2.06
CA ASP A 31 -11.35 16.47 2.67
C ASP A 31 -10.03 15.74 2.92
N VAL A 32 -8.98 16.13 2.23
CA VAL A 32 -7.67 15.49 2.31
C VAL A 32 -6.76 16.27 3.25
N LYS A 33 -6.36 15.66 4.37
CA LYS A 33 -5.34 16.16 5.27
C LYS A 33 -4.01 15.46 5.01
N LEU A 34 -2.95 16.25 5.00
CA LEU A 34 -1.58 15.77 4.86
C LEU A 34 -0.94 15.69 6.25
N VAL A 35 -0.39 14.53 6.59
CA VAL A 35 0.27 14.29 7.88
C VAL A 35 1.69 13.82 7.61
N ASP A 36 2.66 14.46 8.26
CA ASP A 36 4.06 14.08 8.15
C ASP A 36 4.35 12.85 9.02
N SER A 37 4.74 11.76 8.37
CA SER A 37 5.04 10.49 9.05
C SER A 37 6.24 10.56 9.99
N GLU A 38 7.18 11.51 9.81
CA GLU A 38 8.30 11.69 10.74
C GLU A 38 7.83 12.17 12.12
N THR A 39 6.65 12.77 12.19
CA THR A 39 6.07 13.27 13.44
C THR A 39 5.21 12.24 14.16
N ILE A 40 5.00 11.05 13.58
CA ILE A 40 4.15 9.98 14.13
C ILE A 40 5.01 8.96 14.87
N ASN A 41 4.58 8.59 16.06
CA ASN A 41 5.13 7.50 16.84
C ASN A 41 4.02 6.75 17.58
N GLN A 42 4.37 5.70 18.32
CA GLN A 42 3.42 4.87 19.06
C GLN A 42 2.58 5.65 20.07
N ASP A 43 3.13 6.69 20.69
CA ASP A 43 2.47 7.43 21.78
C ASP A 43 1.45 8.43 21.25
N ASN A 44 1.69 9.01 20.05
CA ASN A 44 0.87 10.09 19.51
C ASN A 44 0.02 9.72 18.28
N VAL A 45 0.15 8.50 17.75
CA VAL A 45 -0.57 8.07 16.54
C VAL A 45 -2.08 8.21 16.66
N LYS A 46 -2.64 7.88 17.84
CA LYS A 46 -4.08 8.01 18.11
C LYS A 46 -4.54 9.48 18.12
N GLU A 47 -3.75 10.37 18.71
CA GLU A 47 -4.04 11.81 18.72
C GLU A 47 -4.01 12.38 17.30
N LYS A 48 -2.97 12.03 16.53
CA LYS A 48 -2.75 12.56 15.18
C LYS A 48 -3.68 12.01 14.11
N LEU A 49 -4.11 10.74 14.25
CA LEU A 49 -4.90 10.06 13.24
C LEU A 49 -6.34 9.77 13.70
N GLY A 50 -6.66 9.99 14.96
CA GLY A 50 -8.02 9.85 15.47
C GLY A 50 -8.96 10.86 14.81
N GLY A 51 -10.07 10.35 14.25
CA GLY A 51 -11.06 11.17 13.55
C GLY A 51 -10.92 11.19 12.02
N PHE A 52 -9.89 10.55 11.44
CA PHE A 52 -9.87 10.29 10.01
C PHE A 52 -10.71 9.05 9.67
N HIS A 53 -11.49 9.15 8.60
CA HIS A 53 -12.36 8.08 8.13
C HIS A 53 -11.65 7.07 7.22
N ALA A 54 -10.52 7.46 6.64
CA ALA A 54 -9.65 6.60 5.84
C ALA A 54 -8.21 7.09 5.89
N ILE A 55 -7.28 6.18 5.66
CA ILE A 55 -5.84 6.47 5.65
C ILE A 55 -5.22 5.97 4.35
N VAL A 56 -4.39 6.82 3.72
CA VAL A 56 -3.58 6.44 2.56
C VAL A 56 -2.11 6.62 2.91
N VAL A 57 -1.32 5.58 2.74
CA VAL A 57 0.15 5.65 2.79
C VAL A 57 0.68 5.53 1.36
N PRO A 58 1.19 6.64 0.78
CA PRO A 58 1.60 6.71 -0.60
C PRO A 58 2.98 6.08 -0.84
N GLY A 59 3.37 6.03 -2.12
CA GLY A 59 4.73 5.70 -2.54
C GLY A 59 5.77 6.69 -2.02
N GLY A 60 7.01 6.27 -1.98
CA GLY A 60 8.15 7.07 -1.55
C GLY A 60 9.46 6.31 -1.74
N PHE A 61 10.57 6.96 -1.43
CA PHE A 61 11.91 6.39 -1.47
C PHE A 61 12.69 6.80 -0.22
N GLY A 62 13.65 5.94 0.16
CA GLY A 62 14.51 6.17 1.30
C GLY A 62 13.83 5.90 2.66
N ASN A 63 14.61 6.01 3.72
CA ASN A 63 14.25 5.59 5.07
C ASN A 63 13.48 6.63 5.91
N ARG A 64 13.16 7.78 5.31
CA ARG A 64 12.52 8.90 6.01
C ARG A 64 11.10 8.59 6.45
N GLY A 65 10.81 8.71 7.75
CA GLY A 65 9.47 8.51 8.32
C GLY A 65 8.90 7.10 8.19
N ILE A 66 9.76 6.08 8.01
CA ILE A 66 9.35 4.68 7.83
C ILE A 66 8.62 4.16 9.07
N GLU A 67 9.17 4.36 10.25
CA GLU A 67 8.53 3.88 11.49
C GLU A 67 7.18 4.55 11.73
N GLY A 68 7.06 5.85 11.42
CA GLY A 68 5.78 6.53 11.49
C GLY A 68 4.74 6.00 10.50
N LYS A 69 5.16 5.57 9.29
CA LYS A 69 4.27 4.87 8.36
C LYS A 69 3.83 3.52 8.90
N ILE A 70 4.75 2.74 9.49
CA ILE A 70 4.45 1.45 10.12
C ILE A 70 3.44 1.64 11.27
N GLN A 71 3.66 2.62 12.16
CA GLN A 71 2.71 2.95 13.24
C GLN A 71 1.35 3.39 12.71
N THR A 72 1.33 4.14 11.61
CA THR A 72 0.09 4.55 10.93
C THR A 72 -0.69 3.35 10.39
N ILE A 73 0.00 2.41 9.75
CA ILE A 73 -0.59 1.19 9.17
C ILE A 73 -1.14 0.29 10.28
N LYS A 74 -0.37 0.10 11.35
CA LYS A 74 -0.80 -0.62 12.54
C LYS A 74 -2.07 -0.01 13.12
N TYR A 75 -2.09 1.30 13.32
CA TYR A 75 -3.25 2.01 13.81
C TYR A 75 -4.48 1.82 12.93
N ALA A 76 -4.33 1.92 11.61
CA ALA A 76 -5.41 1.68 10.66
C ALA A 76 -5.95 0.25 10.74
N ARG A 77 -5.06 -0.76 10.78
CA ARG A 77 -5.41 -2.17 10.86
C ARG A 77 -6.15 -2.50 12.16
N GLU A 78 -5.61 -2.10 13.31
CA GLU A 78 -6.16 -2.43 14.62
C GLU A 78 -7.49 -1.73 14.91
N ASN A 79 -7.66 -0.50 14.40
CA ASN A 79 -8.88 0.28 14.58
C ASN A 79 -9.87 0.13 13.42
N LYS A 80 -9.61 -0.78 12.46
CA LYS A 80 -10.45 -1.04 11.29
C LYS A 80 -10.78 0.22 10.47
N ILE A 81 -9.82 1.14 10.38
CA ILE A 81 -9.95 2.34 9.55
C ILE A 81 -9.61 1.96 8.11
N PRO A 82 -10.49 2.22 7.12
CA PRO A 82 -10.21 1.99 5.72
C PRO A 82 -8.82 2.45 5.31
N PHE A 83 -8.02 1.55 4.74
CA PHE A 83 -6.60 1.76 4.44
C PHE A 83 -6.25 1.41 3.00
N LEU A 84 -5.48 2.29 2.35
CA LEU A 84 -4.86 2.06 1.05
C LEU A 84 -3.35 2.29 1.13
N GLY A 85 -2.56 1.26 0.86
CA GLY A 85 -1.11 1.36 0.69
C GLY A 85 -0.71 1.40 -0.79
N ILE A 86 0.21 2.28 -1.16
CA ILE A 86 0.68 2.45 -2.54
C ILE A 86 2.20 2.29 -2.56
N CYS A 87 2.72 1.36 -3.37
CA CYS A 87 4.15 1.13 -3.57
C CYS A 87 4.89 0.93 -2.24
N LEU A 88 5.63 1.92 -1.74
CA LEU A 88 6.24 1.88 -0.41
C LEU A 88 5.20 1.63 0.70
N GLY A 89 3.99 2.16 0.55
CA GLY A 89 2.88 1.91 1.50
C GLY A 89 2.49 0.43 1.57
N MET A 90 2.52 -0.31 0.46
CA MET A 90 2.33 -1.76 0.45
C MET A 90 3.49 -2.46 1.16
N GLN A 91 4.72 -2.09 0.84
CA GLN A 91 5.92 -2.69 1.44
C GLN A 91 5.91 -2.53 2.96
N MET A 92 5.53 -1.36 3.46
CA MET A 92 5.43 -1.11 4.90
C MET A 92 4.24 -1.84 5.54
N ALA A 93 3.15 -2.09 4.81
CA ALA A 93 2.05 -2.91 5.30
C ALA A 93 2.48 -4.39 5.51
N VAL A 94 3.30 -4.92 4.61
CA VAL A 94 3.88 -6.26 4.74
C VAL A 94 4.84 -6.33 5.94
N VAL A 95 5.70 -5.33 6.11
CA VAL A 95 6.64 -5.25 7.24
C VAL A 95 5.88 -5.11 8.57
N GLU A 96 4.88 -4.24 8.64
CA GLU A 96 4.02 -4.06 9.82
C GLU A 96 3.34 -5.38 10.21
N TYR A 97 2.73 -6.05 9.23
CA TYR A 97 2.03 -7.30 9.48
C TYR A 97 2.97 -8.40 9.99
N ALA A 98 4.16 -8.50 9.45
CA ALA A 98 5.18 -9.43 9.93
C ALA A 98 5.63 -9.10 11.36
N ARG A 99 5.85 -7.83 11.69
CA ARG A 99 6.29 -7.40 13.03
C ARG A 99 5.22 -7.60 14.10
N ASP A 100 3.98 -7.22 13.79
CA ASP A 100 2.94 -7.08 14.80
C ASP A 100 1.93 -8.23 14.83
N VAL A 101 1.78 -8.98 13.73
CA VAL A 101 0.90 -10.16 13.67
C VAL A 101 1.70 -11.46 13.79
N LEU A 102 2.81 -11.58 13.04
CA LEU A 102 3.68 -12.77 13.10
C LEU A 102 4.75 -12.71 14.20
N ASN A 103 4.89 -11.58 14.91
CA ASN A 103 5.91 -11.38 15.95
C ASN A 103 7.37 -11.46 15.45
N ILE A 104 7.62 -11.21 14.15
CA ILE A 104 8.97 -11.14 13.59
C ILE A 104 9.49 -9.70 13.80
N LYS A 105 9.95 -9.39 15.02
CA LYS A 105 10.25 -8.01 15.46
C LYS A 105 11.33 -7.29 14.64
N ASP A 106 12.25 -8.02 14.05
CA ASP A 106 13.34 -7.53 13.20
C ASP A 106 12.99 -7.58 11.68
N ALA A 107 11.72 -7.88 11.34
CA ALA A 107 11.24 -7.81 9.96
C ALA A 107 11.46 -6.41 9.36
N ASN A 108 12.07 -6.33 8.18
CA ASN A 108 12.41 -5.05 7.55
C ASN A 108 12.43 -5.17 6.02
N SER A 109 12.64 -4.02 5.37
CA SER A 109 13.01 -3.95 3.97
C SER A 109 14.53 -3.89 3.82
N ALA A 110 15.09 -4.67 2.91
CA ALA A 110 16.51 -4.57 2.55
C ALA A 110 16.88 -3.24 1.88
N GLU A 111 15.90 -2.38 1.55
CA GLU A 111 16.14 -1.00 1.13
C GLU A 111 16.67 -0.14 2.28
N PHE A 112 16.22 -0.40 3.51
CA PHE A 112 16.53 0.43 4.68
C PHE A 112 17.58 -0.21 5.58
N ASP A 113 17.65 -1.55 5.58
CA ASP A 113 18.64 -2.33 6.31
C ASP A 113 19.06 -3.53 5.45
N GLU A 114 20.18 -3.37 4.75
CA GLU A 114 20.75 -4.42 3.89
C GLU A 114 21.18 -5.67 4.68
N ASN A 115 21.38 -5.56 6.00
CA ASN A 115 21.80 -6.65 6.89
C ASN A 115 20.64 -7.26 7.68
N THR A 116 19.39 -6.87 7.41
CA THR A 116 18.23 -7.43 8.11
C THR A 116 18.19 -8.95 7.97
N LYS A 117 17.96 -9.65 9.08
CA LYS A 117 17.81 -11.12 9.09
C LYS A 117 16.50 -11.58 8.47
N ASN A 118 15.48 -10.71 8.51
CA ASN A 118 14.15 -10.99 7.99
C ASN A 118 13.75 -9.94 6.92
N PRO A 119 14.31 -10.04 5.69
CA PRO A 119 13.99 -9.13 4.60
C PRO A 119 12.62 -9.48 3.97
N LEU A 120 11.56 -8.87 4.48
CA LEU A 120 10.19 -9.03 3.93
C LEU A 120 10.08 -8.41 2.54
N ILE A 121 10.89 -7.41 2.30
CA ILE A 121 11.04 -6.69 1.04
C ILE A 121 12.51 -6.76 0.65
N HIS A 122 12.80 -7.21 -0.55
CA HIS A 122 14.16 -7.45 -1.02
C HIS A 122 14.36 -7.05 -2.48
N ILE A 123 15.61 -7.00 -2.91
CA ILE A 123 15.94 -6.87 -4.34
C ILE A 123 16.04 -8.27 -4.97
N MET A 124 15.49 -8.44 -6.16
CA MET A 124 15.59 -9.72 -6.87
C MET A 124 17.03 -10.02 -7.28
N GLU A 125 17.39 -11.32 -7.27
CA GLU A 125 18.75 -11.77 -7.63
C GLU A 125 19.19 -11.26 -9.01
N GLU A 126 18.27 -11.25 -9.99
CA GLU A 126 18.50 -10.76 -11.35
C GLU A 126 18.86 -9.26 -11.40
N GLN A 127 18.46 -8.51 -10.39
CA GLN A 127 18.70 -7.06 -10.29
C GLN A 127 19.99 -6.72 -9.53
N LYS A 128 20.58 -7.67 -8.79
CA LYS A 128 21.79 -7.44 -7.98
C LYS A 128 23.04 -7.13 -8.82
N ASN A 129 23.09 -7.65 -10.05
CA ASN A 129 24.28 -7.57 -10.92
C ASN A 129 24.26 -6.41 -11.93
N VAL A 130 23.28 -5.49 -11.86
CA VAL A 130 23.18 -4.37 -12.81
C VAL A 130 24.00 -3.18 -12.32
N ALA A 131 25.07 -2.85 -13.04
CA ALA A 131 26.03 -1.79 -12.69
C ALA A 131 25.44 -0.36 -12.63
N LYS A 132 24.26 -0.14 -13.20
CA LYS A 132 23.54 1.15 -13.18
C LYS A 132 22.26 1.04 -12.38
N LYS A 133 22.22 1.64 -11.19
CA LYS A 133 21.03 1.64 -10.29
C LYS A 133 19.70 2.00 -10.96
N GLY A 134 19.69 2.84 -12.01
CA GLY A 134 18.48 3.19 -12.77
C GLY A 134 17.93 2.07 -13.66
N GLY A 135 18.76 1.10 -14.08
CA GLY A 135 18.36 -0.02 -14.95
C GLY A 135 17.68 -1.18 -14.22
N THR A 136 17.62 -1.14 -12.87
CA THR A 136 16.98 -2.20 -12.05
C THR A 136 15.55 -1.87 -11.64
N MET A 137 15.01 -0.73 -12.04
CA MET A 137 13.64 -0.35 -11.69
C MET A 137 12.62 -1.00 -12.64
N ARG A 138 11.54 -1.53 -12.06
CA ARG A 138 10.33 -1.81 -12.83
C ARG A 138 9.65 -0.49 -13.13
N LEU A 139 9.65 -0.09 -14.40
CA LEU A 139 9.06 1.16 -14.89
C LEU A 139 8.02 0.88 -15.96
N GLY A 140 6.85 1.50 -15.85
CA GLY A 140 5.80 1.38 -16.84
C GLY A 140 4.68 0.45 -16.43
N ALA A 141 3.86 0.04 -17.41
CA ALA A 141 2.69 -0.80 -17.18
C ALA A 141 3.04 -2.27 -17.20
N TYR A 142 2.61 -3.00 -16.18
CA TYR A 142 2.76 -4.45 -16.07
C TYR A 142 1.41 -5.10 -15.77
N PRO A 143 1.19 -6.32 -16.27
CA PRO A 143 -0.02 -7.09 -15.99
C PRO A 143 -0.01 -7.62 -14.55
N CYS A 144 -1.21 -7.74 -13.98
CA CYS A 144 -1.44 -8.34 -12.67
C CYS A 144 -2.70 -9.21 -12.74
N ILE A 145 -2.57 -10.48 -12.38
CA ILE A 145 -3.68 -11.44 -12.29
C ILE A 145 -4.31 -11.35 -10.90
N LEU A 146 -5.62 -11.20 -10.85
CA LEU A 146 -6.37 -11.05 -9.62
C LEU A 146 -6.96 -12.39 -9.14
N LYS A 147 -6.73 -12.71 -7.87
CA LYS A 147 -7.21 -13.93 -7.22
C LYS A 147 -8.73 -13.86 -7.01
N ASN A 148 -9.45 -14.92 -7.38
CA ASN A 148 -10.89 -15.01 -7.17
C ASN A 148 -11.24 -14.99 -5.67
N GLY A 149 -12.39 -14.39 -5.34
CA GLY A 149 -12.88 -14.29 -3.96
C GLY A 149 -12.17 -13.24 -3.10
N THR A 150 -11.41 -12.33 -3.71
CA THR A 150 -10.69 -11.26 -3.02
C THR A 150 -11.34 -9.89 -3.23
N LEU A 151 -11.05 -8.95 -2.33
CA LEU A 151 -11.48 -7.57 -2.44
C LEU A 151 -10.95 -6.90 -3.71
N ALA A 152 -9.67 -7.14 -4.05
CA ALA A 152 -9.07 -6.65 -5.29
C ALA A 152 -9.89 -7.09 -6.52
N LYS A 153 -10.25 -8.37 -6.59
CA LYS A 153 -11.07 -8.93 -7.68
C LYS A 153 -12.43 -8.28 -7.77
N GLU A 154 -13.08 -8.06 -6.64
CA GLU A 154 -14.38 -7.40 -6.56
C GLU A 154 -14.31 -5.95 -7.07
N ILE A 155 -13.30 -5.19 -6.61
CA ILE A 155 -13.12 -3.77 -6.93
C ILE A 155 -12.83 -3.56 -8.42
N TYR A 156 -11.90 -4.33 -8.98
CA TYR A 156 -11.54 -4.21 -10.39
C TYR A 156 -12.54 -4.89 -11.34
N ASN A 157 -13.26 -5.89 -10.87
CA ASN A 157 -14.18 -6.74 -11.64
C ASN A 157 -13.56 -7.27 -12.96
N LYS A 158 -12.33 -7.74 -12.87
CA LYS A 158 -11.51 -8.25 -13.99
C LYS A 158 -10.64 -9.41 -13.54
N GLU A 159 -10.26 -10.31 -14.47
CA GLU A 159 -9.29 -11.37 -14.22
C GLU A 159 -7.86 -10.80 -14.19
N GLU A 160 -7.58 -9.93 -15.14
CA GLU A 160 -6.28 -9.30 -15.33
C GLU A 160 -6.44 -7.78 -15.38
N ILE A 161 -5.52 -7.10 -14.71
CA ILE A 161 -5.36 -5.65 -14.78
C ILE A 161 -3.95 -5.31 -15.25
N SER A 162 -3.76 -4.08 -15.69
CA SER A 162 -2.43 -3.56 -16.02
C SER A 162 -2.26 -2.25 -15.29
N GLU A 163 -1.26 -2.15 -14.43
CA GLU A 163 -1.00 -0.94 -13.64
C GLU A 163 0.45 -0.46 -13.78
N ARG A 164 0.71 0.80 -13.45
CA ARG A 164 2.03 1.40 -13.63
C ARG A 164 2.90 1.24 -12.40
N HIS A 165 4.13 0.79 -12.61
CA HIS A 165 5.14 0.55 -11.57
C HIS A 165 6.26 1.59 -11.63
N ARG A 166 6.86 1.85 -10.47
CA ARG A 166 8.07 2.67 -10.31
C ARG A 166 8.76 2.26 -9.01
N HIS A 167 9.35 1.07 -8.98
CA HIS A 167 10.05 0.55 -7.79
C HIS A 167 11.16 -0.42 -8.19
N ARG A 168 12.02 -0.76 -7.24
CA ARG A 168 13.13 -1.71 -7.40
C ARG A 168 12.97 -2.91 -6.47
N PHE A 169 12.49 -2.68 -5.26
CA PHE A 169 12.34 -3.70 -4.25
C PHE A 169 10.98 -4.37 -4.38
N GLU A 170 10.96 -5.67 -4.07
CA GLU A 170 9.82 -6.56 -4.26
C GLU A 170 9.50 -7.32 -2.97
N TYR A 171 8.28 -7.79 -2.85
CA TYR A 171 7.83 -8.70 -1.80
C TYR A 171 8.63 -10.00 -1.83
N ASN A 172 9.10 -10.47 -0.67
CA ASN A 172 9.86 -11.70 -0.55
C ASN A 172 8.92 -12.91 -0.39
N ASN A 173 8.81 -13.71 -1.45
CA ASN A 173 7.94 -14.88 -1.51
C ASN A 173 8.26 -15.97 -0.46
N SER A 174 9.44 -15.96 0.16
CA SER A 174 9.78 -16.88 1.26
C SER A 174 8.86 -16.72 2.47
N TYR A 175 8.26 -15.55 2.63
CA TYR A 175 7.32 -15.24 3.71
C TYR A 175 5.85 -15.38 3.32
N LYS A 176 5.54 -15.63 2.03
CA LYS A 176 4.17 -15.62 1.50
C LYS A 176 3.25 -16.56 2.26
N LYS A 177 3.67 -17.82 2.44
CA LYS A 177 2.84 -18.84 3.10
C LYS A 177 2.44 -18.42 4.53
N GLN A 178 3.41 -18.01 5.35
CA GLN A 178 3.13 -17.64 6.74
C GLN A 178 2.29 -16.37 6.88
N LEU A 179 2.46 -15.40 5.95
CA LEU A 179 1.65 -14.17 5.91
C LEU A 179 0.21 -14.47 5.48
N GLU A 180 0.00 -15.34 4.47
CA GLU A 180 -1.34 -15.77 4.04
C GLU A 180 -2.05 -16.61 5.14
N GLU A 181 -1.34 -17.51 5.80
CA GLU A 181 -1.88 -18.28 6.95
C GLU A 181 -2.29 -17.38 8.12
N ALA A 182 -1.61 -16.24 8.30
CA ALA A 182 -1.96 -15.24 9.31
C ALA A 182 -3.06 -14.26 8.86
N GLY A 183 -3.49 -14.31 7.57
CA GLY A 183 -4.61 -13.52 7.06
C GLY A 183 -4.24 -12.34 6.15
N LEU A 184 -2.96 -12.13 5.80
CA LEU A 184 -2.55 -11.19 4.77
C LEU A 184 -2.54 -11.88 3.40
N ILE A 185 -3.59 -11.69 2.64
CA ILE A 185 -3.85 -12.39 1.38
C ILE A 185 -3.07 -11.73 0.24
N CYS A 186 -2.31 -12.51 -0.53
CA CYS A 186 -1.76 -12.08 -1.81
C CYS A 186 -2.87 -12.17 -2.88
N SER A 187 -3.53 -11.06 -3.16
CA SER A 187 -4.71 -10.99 -4.02
C SER A 187 -4.43 -10.60 -5.47
N GLY A 188 -3.21 -10.15 -5.76
CA GLY A 188 -2.72 -9.89 -7.11
C GLY A 188 -1.29 -10.36 -7.29
N THR A 189 -0.98 -10.98 -8.43
CA THR A 189 0.36 -11.45 -8.78
C THR A 189 0.70 -11.16 -10.23
N SER A 190 2.00 -11.18 -10.58
CA SER A 190 2.43 -11.25 -11.97
C SER A 190 1.84 -12.50 -12.66
N PRO A 191 1.73 -12.54 -14.01
CA PRO A 191 1.14 -13.68 -14.72
C PRO A 191 1.82 -15.02 -14.46
N ASP A 192 3.11 -15.02 -14.20
CA ASP A 192 3.90 -16.21 -13.82
C ASP A 192 3.83 -16.52 -12.31
N GLY A 193 3.15 -15.69 -11.53
CA GLY A 193 3.00 -15.84 -10.08
C GLY A 193 4.26 -15.53 -9.25
N SER A 194 5.35 -15.08 -9.88
CA SER A 194 6.63 -14.83 -9.22
C SER A 194 6.66 -13.56 -8.36
N LEU A 195 5.83 -12.56 -8.70
CA LEU A 195 5.77 -11.28 -8.00
C LEU A 195 4.41 -11.06 -7.37
N VAL A 196 4.40 -10.58 -6.12
CA VAL A 196 3.18 -10.16 -5.42
C VAL A 196 2.93 -8.68 -5.69
N GLU A 197 1.79 -8.38 -6.29
CA GLU A 197 1.41 -7.04 -6.73
C GLU A 197 0.37 -6.36 -5.83
N ILE A 198 -0.46 -7.17 -5.15
CA ILE A 198 -1.49 -6.68 -4.24
C ILE A 198 -1.54 -7.59 -3.00
N VAL A 199 -1.61 -6.96 -1.83
CA VAL A 199 -1.93 -7.64 -0.56
C VAL A 199 -3.18 -7.02 0.06
N GLU A 200 -3.96 -7.83 0.78
CA GLU A 200 -5.19 -7.37 1.44
C GLU A 200 -5.52 -8.18 2.68
N ILE A 201 -6.33 -7.62 3.57
CA ILE A 201 -7.04 -8.36 4.63
C ILE A 201 -8.47 -8.55 4.15
N SER A 202 -9.04 -9.76 4.38
CA SER A 202 -10.41 -10.06 3.95
C SER A 202 -11.44 -9.08 4.53
N LYS A 203 -12.54 -8.84 3.81
CA LYS A 203 -13.65 -7.98 4.28
C LYS A 203 -14.28 -8.43 5.60
N GLU A 204 -14.21 -9.72 5.90
CA GLU A 204 -14.70 -10.28 7.16
C GLU A 204 -13.89 -9.77 8.36
N ASN A 205 -12.59 -9.54 8.14
CA ASN A 205 -11.66 -9.14 9.19
C ASN A 205 -11.40 -7.62 9.20
N HIS A 206 -11.48 -6.94 8.04
CA HIS A 206 -11.25 -5.51 7.95
C HIS A 206 -12.14 -4.88 6.84
N PRO A 207 -12.83 -3.76 7.08
CA PRO A 207 -13.76 -3.18 6.10
C PRO A 207 -13.10 -2.83 4.76
N TYR A 208 -11.85 -2.38 4.79
CA TYR A 208 -11.05 -2.09 3.62
C TYR A 208 -9.57 -1.98 4.00
N PHE A 209 -8.79 -3.02 3.78
CA PHE A 209 -7.33 -2.98 3.93
C PHE A 209 -6.71 -3.61 2.71
N ILE A 210 -6.20 -2.77 1.82
CA ILE A 210 -5.60 -3.21 0.56
C ILE A 210 -4.37 -2.37 0.23
N ALA A 211 -3.35 -2.99 -0.35
CA ALA A 211 -2.16 -2.29 -0.75
C ALA A 211 -1.59 -2.87 -2.04
N GLY A 212 -1.20 -2.00 -2.99
CA GLY A 212 -0.64 -2.35 -4.28
C GLY A 212 0.81 -1.89 -4.44
N GLN A 213 1.64 -2.70 -5.10
CA GLN A 213 3.03 -2.37 -5.42
C GLN A 213 3.12 -1.31 -6.52
N PHE A 214 2.10 -1.20 -7.32
CA PHE A 214 1.96 -0.23 -8.42
C PHE A 214 1.38 1.11 -7.94
N HIS A 215 1.29 2.06 -8.89
CA HIS A 215 0.82 3.43 -8.68
C HIS A 215 -0.53 3.66 -9.40
N PRO A 216 -1.68 3.32 -8.76
CA PRO A 216 -3.01 3.47 -9.39
C PRO A 216 -3.38 4.93 -9.66
N GLU A 217 -2.80 5.88 -8.90
CA GLU A 217 -3.01 7.32 -9.08
C GLU A 217 -2.56 7.82 -10.45
N LEU A 218 -1.60 7.15 -11.07
CA LEU A 218 -1.10 7.56 -12.39
C LEU A 218 -2.11 7.31 -13.54
N LYS A 219 -3.12 6.48 -13.27
CA LYS A 219 -4.18 6.13 -14.25
C LYS A 219 -5.54 6.72 -13.90
N SER A 220 -5.70 7.34 -12.74
CA SER A 220 -6.95 7.95 -12.30
C SER A 220 -7.30 9.18 -13.14
N ARG A 221 -8.59 9.33 -13.46
CA ARG A 221 -9.16 10.48 -14.18
C ARG A 221 -10.53 10.81 -13.59
N PRO A 222 -11.04 12.05 -13.72
CA PRO A 222 -12.36 12.41 -13.22
C PRO A 222 -13.50 11.54 -13.76
N ASN A 223 -13.43 11.17 -15.05
CA ASN A 223 -14.40 10.31 -15.73
C ASN A 223 -14.05 8.82 -15.71
N LYS A 224 -12.90 8.46 -15.15
CA LYS A 224 -12.45 7.07 -14.99
C LYS A 224 -11.54 6.98 -13.75
N PRO A 225 -12.10 7.13 -12.55
CA PRO A 225 -11.31 7.10 -11.32
C PRO A 225 -10.71 5.72 -11.08
N ALA A 226 -9.52 5.69 -10.48
CA ALA A 226 -8.83 4.44 -10.20
C ALA A 226 -9.60 3.60 -9.18
N PRO A 227 -9.85 2.30 -9.45
CA PRO A 227 -10.76 1.46 -8.67
C PRO A 227 -10.40 1.36 -7.18
N LEU A 228 -9.12 1.29 -6.82
CA LEU A 228 -8.70 1.21 -5.41
C LEU A 228 -9.09 2.46 -4.61
N PHE A 229 -9.04 3.65 -5.21
CA PHE A 229 -9.49 4.88 -4.55
C PHE A 229 -11.01 4.92 -4.43
N VAL A 230 -11.73 4.47 -5.47
CA VAL A 230 -13.21 4.37 -5.44
C VAL A 230 -13.65 3.43 -4.33
N GLY A 231 -13.03 2.25 -4.21
CA GLY A 231 -13.31 1.29 -3.16
C GLY A 231 -13.03 1.82 -1.76
N LEU A 232 -11.92 2.58 -1.58
CA LEU A 232 -11.59 3.22 -0.32
C LEU A 232 -12.69 4.18 0.14
N ILE A 233 -13.11 5.10 -0.73
CA ILE A 233 -14.15 6.09 -0.40
C ILE A 233 -15.51 5.41 -0.20
N LYS A 234 -15.81 4.39 -0.97
CA LYS A 234 -17.04 3.59 -0.80
C LYS A 234 -17.07 2.91 0.58
N ALA A 235 -15.97 2.34 1.04
CA ALA A 235 -15.88 1.70 2.35
C ALA A 235 -16.15 2.68 3.50
N VAL A 236 -15.71 3.94 3.39
CA VAL A 236 -16.02 5.01 4.35
C VAL A 236 -17.52 5.30 4.39
N SER A 237 -18.17 5.40 3.23
CA SER A 237 -19.60 5.75 3.15
C SER A 237 -20.51 4.70 3.79
N TYR A 238 -20.10 3.41 3.78
CA TYR A 238 -20.86 2.33 4.42
C TYR A 238 -20.68 2.20 5.93
N THR A 239 -19.59 2.75 6.47
CA THR A 239 -19.31 2.67 7.92
C THR A 239 -19.91 3.83 8.70
N HIS A 240 -20.38 4.88 8.03
CA HIS A 240 -20.86 6.12 8.64
C HIS A 240 -22.31 6.48 8.26
N LEU A 241 -23.04 5.61 7.57
CA LEU A 241 -24.48 5.65 7.35
C LEU A 241 -25.17 4.56 8.18
#